data_f6104fec9cb7755e9ef350b741929789
#
_entry.id   f6104fec9cb7755e9ef350b741929789
#
_cell.length_a   1.000
_cell.length_b   1.000
_cell.length_c   1.000
_cell.angle_alpha   90.00
_cell.angle_beta   90.00
_cell.angle_gamma   90.00
#
_symmetry.space_group_name_H-M   'P 1'
#
loop_
_entity.id
_entity.type
_entity.pdbx_description
1 polymer ?
#
loop_
_entity_poly.entity_id
_entity_poly.type
_entity_poly.pdbx_seq_one_letter_code
_entity_poly.pdbx_strand_id
1 'polypeptide(L)'
;IRDRVNLSAVAAPAGTLPVVLGAGWPGVLLHEAVGHGLEGDFNRRGTSVFSGQMGQLVSSELCTVVDDGTMLDRRGSISIDDEGTPGQY
;
A
#
# COMPACT_ATOMS: atom_id res chain seq x y z
N ILE A 1 -5.90 27.88 11.71
CA ILE A 1 -6.26 26.92 12.80
C ILE A 1 -5.26 25.76 12.82
N ARG A 2 -4.96 25.12 11.67
CA ARG A 2 -4.03 23.98 11.57
C ARG A 2 -2.64 24.29 12.15
N ASP A 3 -2.08 25.43 11.81
CA ASP A 3 -0.73 25.81 12.25
C ASP A 3 -0.63 26.04 13.77
N ARG A 4 -1.67 26.59 14.38
CA ARG A 4 -1.71 26.76 15.84
C ARG A 4 -1.75 25.42 16.58
N VAL A 5 -2.47 24.44 16.04
CA VAL A 5 -2.54 23.10 16.63
C VAL A 5 -1.17 22.42 16.54
N ASN A 6 -0.49 22.53 15.39
CA ASN A 6 0.84 21.96 15.22
C ASN A 6 1.90 22.57 16.15
N LEU A 7 1.82 23.89 16.41
CA LEU A 7 2.75 24.55 17.32
C LEU A 7 2.61 24.11 18.78
N SER A 8 1.46 23.60 19.16
CA SER A 8 1.20 23.06 20.51
C SER A 8 1.26 21.53 20.57
N ALA A 9 1.71 20.88 19.49
CA ALA A 9 1.79 19.44 19.44
C ALA A 9 2.82 18.89 20.43
N VAL A 10 2.51 17.75 21.00
CA VAL A 10 3.41 16.96 21.84
C VAL A 10 3.74 15.66 21.13
N ALA A 11 4.78 14.98 21.58
CA ALA A 11 5.13 13.67 21.02
C ALA A 11 3.96 12.67 21.19
N ALA A 12 3.68 11.92 20.16
CA ALA A 12 2.72 10.83 20.25
C ALA A 12 3.21 9.74 21.22
N PRO A 13 2.31 9.05 21.93
CA PRO A 13 2.71 7.94 22.79
C PRO A 13 3.37 6.84 21.95
N ALA A 14 4.49 6.31 22.43
CA ALA A 14 5.18 5.19 21.83
C ALA A 14 4.77 3.88 22.51
N GLY A 15 4.58 2.84 21.73
CA GLY A 15 4.21 1.51 22.24
C GLY A 15 3.23 0.78 21.33
N THR A 16 2.76 -0.36 21.81
CA THR A 16 1.71 -1.14 21.14
C THR A 16 0.35 -0.60 21.56
N LEU A 17 -0.40 -0.08 20.61
CA LEU A 17 -1.69 0.57 20.86
C LEU A 17 -2.71 0.09 19.81
N PRO A 18 -4.00 0.02 20.17
CA PRO A 18 -5.07 -0.09 19.19
C PRO A 18 -5.06 1.15 18.29
N VAL A 19 -5.11 0.95 16.98
CA VAL A 19 -5.14 2.05 16.01
C VAL A 19 -6.29 1.87 15.03
N VAL A 20 -6.85 3.00 14.58
CA VAL A 20 -7.79 3.05 13.48
C VAL A 20 -7.13 3.83 12.35
N LEU A 21 -6.99 3.17 11.20
CA LEU A 21 -6.44 3.81 10.00
C LEU A 21 -7.61 4.32 9.15
N GLY A 22 -7.67 5.63 8.94
CA GLY A 22 -8.65 6.24 8.04
C GLY A 22 -8.25 6.07 6.57
N ALA A 23 -9.19 6.38 5.67
CA ALA A 23 -8.89 6.43 4.23
C ALA A 23 -7.94 7.60 3.90
N GLY A 24 -7.08 7.42 2.90
CA GLY A 24 -6.19 8.46 2.38
C GLY A 24 -4.73 8.21 2.76
N TRP A 25 -4.11 9.12 3.51
CA TRP A 25 -2.69 9.07 3.81
C TRP A 25 -2.17 7.75 4.42
N PRO A 26 -2.92 7.03 5.26
CA PRO A 26 -2.53 5.68 5.69
C PRO A 26 -2.34 4.66 4.57
N GLY A 27 -2.82 4.94 3.36
CA GLY A 27 -2.50 4.14 2.17
C GLY A 27 -1.00 4.06 1.87
N VAL A 28 -0.22 5.07 2.27
CA VAL A 28 1.25 5.03 2.16
C VAL A 28 1.84 3.90 3.01
N LEU A 29 1.27 3.61 4.17
CA LEU A 29 1.71 2.46 4.98
C LEU A 29 1.52 1.13 4.21
N LEU A 30 0.41 0.97 3.51
CA LEU A 30 0.17 -0.22 2.68
C LEU A 30 1.10 -0.25 1.46
N HIS A 31 1.38 0.90 0.86
CA HIS A 31 2.37 1.02 -0.21
C HIS A 31 3.74 0.49 0.23
N GLU A 32 4.23 0.93 1.38
CA GLU A 32 5.53 0.50 1.92
C GLU A 32 5.52 -0.95 2.43
N ALA A 33 4.46 -1.33 3.15
CA ALA A 33 4.41 -2.64 3.78
C ALA A 33 4.11 -3.79 2.80
N VAL A 34 3.36 -3.53 1.75
CA VAL A 34 2.87 -4.56 0.81
C VAL A 34 3.23 -4.22 -0.62
N GLY A 35 2.99 -2.97 -1.06
CA GLY A 35 3.06 -2.57 -2.45
C GLY A 35 4.42 -2.86 -3.10
N HIS A 36 5.51 -2.44 -2.49
CA HIS A 36 6.86 -2.71 -3.01
C HIS A 36 7.16 -4.21 -3.10
N GLY A 37 6.63 -5.02 -2.18
CA GLY A 37 6.80 -6.46 -2.23
C GLY A 37 6.06 -7.14 -3.39
N LEU A 38 5.07 -6.47 -3.97
CA LEU A 38 4.29 -6.99 -5.10
C LEU A 38 4.87 -6.60 -6.46
N GLU A 39 5.89 -5.74 -6.52
CA GLU A 39 6.53 -5.35 -7.78
C GLU A 39 7.00 -6.57 -8.58
N GLY A 40 6.70 -6.56 -9.88
CA GLY A 40 6.93 -7.70 -10.76
C GLY A 40 8.40 -8.09 -10.88
N ASP A 41 9.31 -7.12 -10.90
CA ASP A 41 10.75 -7.37 -11.03
C ASP A 41 11.34 -8.03 -9.77
N PHE A 42 10.92 -7.63 -8.57
CA PHE A 42 11.34 -8.28 -7.34
C PHE A 42 10.82 -9.72 -7.24
N ASN A 43 9.57 -9.93 -7.65
CA ASN A 43 8.98 -11.27 -7.67
C ASN A 43 9.66 -12.17 -8.71
N ARG A 44 9.96 -11.65 -9.90
CA ARG A 44 10.68 -12.38 -10.94
C ARG A 44 12.09 -12.79 -10.50
N ARG A 45 12.78 -11.92 -9.76
CA ARG A 45 14.11 -12.22 -9.20
C ARG A 45 14.08 -13.12 -7.97
N GLY A 46 12.91 -13.39 -7.40
CA GLY A 46 12.77 -14.17 -6.18
C GLY A 46 13.25 -13.45 -4.92
N THR A 47 13.31 -12.12 -4.93
CA THR A 47 13.81 -11.31 -3.81
C THR A 47 12.70 -10.76 -2.91
N SER A 48 11.44 -10.85 -3.33
CA SER A 48 10.30 -10.50 -2.50
C SER A 48 9.89 -11.64 -1.58
N VAL A 49 9.38 -11.30 -0.40
CA VAL A 49 8.74 -12.26 0.51
C VAL A 49 7.49 -12.91 -0.11
N PHE A 50 6.90 -12.28 -1.11
CA PHE A 50 5.72 -12.79 -1.82
C PHE A 50 6.08 -13.67 -3.02
N SER A 51 7.36 -13.81 -3.36
CA SER A 51 7.78 -14.61 -4.51
C SER A 51 7.33 -16.06 -4.37
N GLY A 52 6.65 -16.57 -5.39
CA GLY A 52 6.12 -17.93 -5.40
C GLY A 52 4.89 -18.19 -4.51
N GLN A 53 4.31 -17.14 -3.92
CA GLN A 53 3.16 -17.25 -3.02
C GLN A 53 1.79 -17.14 -3.75
N MET A 54 1.79 -17.15 -5.06
CA MET A 54 0.54 -17.08 -5.84
C MET A 54 -0.46 -18.15 -5.38
N GLY A 55 -1.67 -17.73 -5.05
CA GLY A 55 -2.73 -18.62 -4.54
C GLY A 55 -2.60 -19.01 -3.07
N GLN A 56 -1.59 -18.51 -2.37
CA GLN A 56 -1.42 -18.74 -0.94
C GLN A 56 -1.97 -17.58 -0.11
N LEU A 57 -2.41 -17.86 1.09
CA LEU A 57 -2.77 -16.83 2.06
C LEU A 57 -1.49 -16.22 2.65
N VAL A 58 -1.25 -14.95 2.35
CA VAL A 58 -0.02 -14.23 2.76
C VAL A 58 -0.24 -13.26 3.90
N SER A 59 -1.46 -13.16 4.41
CA SER A 59 -1.86 -12.26 5.49
C SER A 59 -2.97 -12.91 6.33
N SER A 60 -3.48 -12.19 7.32
CA SER A 60 -4.67 -12.61 8.05
C SER A 60 -5.89 -12.65 7.12
N GLU A 61 -6.77 -13.62 7.32
CA GLU A 61 -8.07 -13.71 6.62
C GLU A 61 -8.94 -12.45 6.81
N LEU A 62 -8.65 -11.65 7.84
CA LEU A 62 -9.33 -10.39 8.09
C LEU A 62 -8.84 -9.25 7.18
N CYS A 63 -7.76 -9.45 6.43
CA CYS A 63 -7.16 -8.45 5.56
C CYS A 63 -7.43 -8.79 4.10
N THR A 64 -8.00 -7.84 3.37
CA THR A 64 -8.07 -7.87 1.91
C THR A 64 -7.38 -6.64 1.36
N VAL A 65 -6.41 -6.84 0.50
CA VAL A 65 -5.70 -5.75 -0.19
C VAL A 65 -5.94 -5.90 -1.69
N VAL A 66 -6.40 -4.82 -2.30
CA VAL A 66 -6.66 -4.76 -3.75
C VAL A 66 -5.70 -3.73 -4.36
N ASP A 67 -4.97 -4.15 -5.38
CA ASP A 67 -4.20 -3.26 -6.24
C ASP A 67 -5.01 -3.04 -7.53
N ASP A 68 -5.48 -1.81 -7.73
CA ASP A 68 -6.36 -1.46 -8.83
C ASP A 68 -5.80 -0.28 -9.63
N GLY A 69 -5.17 -0.59 -10.74
CA GLY A 69 -4.65 0.39 -11.69
C GLY A 69 -5.70 1.00 -12.62
N THR A 70 -6.99 0.65 -12.48
CA THR A 70 -8.06 1.07 -13.39
C THR A 70 -8.95 2.19 -12.83
N MET A 71 -8.74 2.62 -11.59
CA MET A 71 -9.57 3.63 -10.92
C MET A 71 -9.51 4.96 -11.67
N LEU A 72 -10.67 5.51 -12.05
CA LEU A 72 -10.77 6.79 -12.74
C LEU A 72 -10.29 7.94 -11.84
N ASP A 73 -9.71 8.96 -12.47
CA ASP A 73 -9.26 10.20 -11.82
C ASP A 73 -8.28 9.98 -10.67
N ARG A 74 -7.51 8.91 -10.71
CA ARG A 74 -6.45 8.62 -9.75
C ARG A 74 -5.07 8.78 -10.39
N ARG A 75 -4.16 9.42 -9.67
CA ARG A 75 -2.80 9.68 -10.14
C ARG A 75 -2.00 8.38 -10.35
N GLY A 76 -2.27 7.35 -9.56
CA GLY A 76 -1.62 6.05 -9.67
C GLY A 76 -2.20 5.13 -10.75
N SER A 77 -3.35 5.51 -11.34
CA SER A 77 -3.92 4.74 -12.44
C SER A 77 -3.26 5.13 -13.76
N ILE A 78 -2.90 4.15 -14.55
CA ILE A 78 -2.25 4.32 -15.85
C ILE A 78 -3.02 3.58 -16.94
N SER A 79 -2.97 4.13 -18.15
CA SER A 79 -3.64 3.48 -19.28
C SER A 79 -2.86 2.28 -19.79
N ILE A 80 -1.55 2.33 -19.66
CA ILE A 80 -0.63 1.28 -20.09
C ILE A 80 0.63 1.36 -19.23
N ASP A 81 1.18 0.22 -18.85
CA ASP A 81 2.42 0.14 -18.08
C ASP A 81 3.67 0.13 -18.98
N ASP A 82 4.86 0.06 -18.37
CA ASP A 82 6.14 0.04 -19.07
C ASP A 82 6.34 -1.21 -19.95
N GLU A 83 5.58 -2.25 -19.74
CA GLU A 83 5.60 -3.48 -20.54
C GLU A 83 4.55 -3.45 -21.67
N GLY A 84 3.77 -2.39 -21.79
CA GLY A 84 2.73 -2.23 -22.79
C GLY A 84 1.40 -2.89 -22.40
N THR A 85 1.22 -3.24 -21.13
CA THR A 85 0.00 -3.88 -20.63
C THR A 85 -0.97 -2.83 -20.09
N PRO A 86 -2.27 -2.89 -20.43
CA PRO A 86 -3.27 -2.02 -19.84
C PRO A 86 -3.36 -2.18 -18.33
N GLY A 87 -3.77 -1.11 -17.63
CA GLY A 87 -4.05 -1.16 -16.20
C GLY A 87 -5.01 -2.29 -15.86
N GLN A 88 -4.77 -2.97 -14.75
CA GLN A 88 -5.51 -4.16 -14.32
C GLN A 88 -6.11 -3.96 -12.93
N TYR A 89 -7.11 -4.80 -12.65
CA TYR A 89 -7.78 -4.93 -11.36
C TYR A 89 -7.45 -6.30 -10.77
#